data_38de495158c70625719b71f36fefa0af
#
_entry.id   38de495158c70625719b71f36fefa0af
#
_cell.length_a   1.000
_cell.length_b   1.000
_cell.length_c   1.000
_cell.angle_alpha   90.00
_cell.angle_beta   90.00
_cell.angle_gamma   90.00
#
_symmetry.space_group_name_H-M   'P 1'
#
loop_
_entity.id
_entity.type
_entity.pdbx_description
1 polymer ?
#
loop_
_entity_poly.entity_id
_entity_poly.type
_entity_poly.pdbx_seq_one_letter_code
_entity_poly.pdbx_strand_id
1 'polypeptide(L)'
;MINKTETFLEYKALLFSMAYNMLGDIDAAEDIVQDTFLKWMEIPSDAILHTKAYLVKMVTNKCINYLNSSRVKREEYVGLWLPEPLQDYDPNKTHAKIETYHSLSIGLLVLLEKLTPQERAIFLLKEIFAYDYVELAEIFDKSTDNCRQIFRRAKENLGKDARRFEVDMKVHERILNNFVQALSEGRVEDLIDLLKEDIRVLTDGGGKIFTVNGQRLTAFPKPISGRDNVSKMLFTIVPKFQQSLPDFHRKFTFANGLPSILTYSGDSPVSLISLEPDGDQIRNIYVQSNPDKLKHFKN
;
A
#
# COMPACT_ATOMS: atom_id res chain seq x y z
N MET A 1 26.47 20.57 -21.26
CA MET A 1 25.30 19.75 -21.68
C MET A 1 24.76 19.08 -20.43
N ILE A 2 23.48 19.27 -20.13
CA ILE A 2 22.82 18.58 -19.02
C ILE A 2 22.79 17.08 -19.38
N ASN A 3 23.34 16.25 -18.51
CA ASN A 3 23.25 14.80 -18.70
C ASN A 3 21.83 14.37 -18.32
N LYS A 4 20.99 14.13 -19.32
CA LYS A 4 19.57 13.77 -19.14
C LYS A 4 19.39 12.52 -18.28
N THR A 5 20.28 11.56 -18.40
CA THR A 5 20.22 10.34 -17.59
C THR A 5 20.47 10.63 -16.12
N GLU A 6 21.50 11.39 -15.79
CA GLU A 6 21.80 11.80 -14.40
C GLU A 6 20.65 12.61 -13.83
N THR A 7 20.15 13.60 -14.57
CA THR A 7 19.01 14.41 -14.15
C THR A 7 17.76 13.55 -13.87
N PHE A 8 17.46 12.56 -14.71
CA PHE A 8 16.33 11.67 -14.46
C PHE A 8 16.54 10.80 -13.22
N LEU A 9 17.74 10.27 -13.03
CA LEU A 9 18.09 9.43 -11.88
C LEU A 9 17.93 10.19 -10.56
N GLU A 10 18.17 11.51 -10.50
CA GLU A 10 17.90 12.34 -9.32
C GLU A 10 16.42 12.33 -8.91
N TYR A 11 15.49 12.22 -9.88
CA TYR A 11 14.06 12.23 -9.61
C TYR A 11 13.43 10.82 -9.60
N LYS A 12 14.15 9.77 -10.02
CA LYS A 12 13.60 8.42 -10.18
C LYS A 12 12.87 7.93 -8.93
N ALA A 13 13.45 8.13 -7.76
CA ALA A 13 12.87 7.73 -6.49
C ALA A 13 11.55 8.44 -6.19
N LEU A 14 11.50 9.76 -6.39
CA LEU A 14 10.28 10.56 -6.25
C LEU A 14 9.19 10.09 -7.23
N LEU A 15 9.55 9.89 -8.50
CA LEU A 15 8.61 9.49 -9.54
C LEU A 15 8.02 8.10 -9.28
N PHE A 16 8.87 7.15 -8.83
CA PHE A 16 8.40 5.82 -8.42
C PHE A 16 7.46 5.89 -7.23
N SER A 17 7.84 6.63 -6.16
CA SER A 17 6.98 6.81 -4.99
C SER A 17 5.62 7.40 -5.37
N MET A 18 5.60 8.39 -6.26
CA MET A 18 4.34 8.98 -6.74
C MET A 18 3.50 7.96 -7.51
N ALA A 19 4.12 7.22 -8.45
CA ALA A 19 3.43 6.22 -9.25
C ALA A 19 2.88 5.09 -8.37
N TYR A 20 3.70 4.55 -7.46
CA TYR A 20 3.28 3.51 -6.54
C TYR A 20 2.13 3.96 -5.62
N ASN A 21 2.21 5.14 -5.01
CA ASN A 21 1.12 5.67 -4.16
C ASN A 21 -0.17 5.97 -4.96
N MET A 22 -0.04 6.24 -6.26
CA MET A 22 -1.18 6.37 -7.15
C MET A 22 -1.82 5.01 -7.48
N LEU A 23 -1.02 3.98 -7.74
CA LEU A 23 -1.46 2.74 -8.35
C LEU A 23 -1.63 1.59 -7.35
N GLY A 24 -0.82 1.56 -6.30
CA GLY A 24 -0.74 0.43 -5.37
C GLY A 24 -0.25 -0.88 -6.02
N ASP A 25 0.55 -0.76 -7.10
CA ASP A 25 1.06 -1.85 -7.91
C ASP A 25 2.50 -1.52 -8.30
N ILE A 26 3.44 -2.37 -7.92
CA ILE A 26 4.88 -2.12 -8.07
C ILE A 26 5.29 -2.18 -9.53
N ASP A 27 4.89 -3.24 -10.25
CA ASP A 27 5.26 -3.43 -11.64
C ASP A 27 4.72 -2.29 -12.51
N ALA A 28 3.42 -1.94 -12.32
CA ALA A 28 2.82 -0.83 -13.07
C ALA A 28 3.49 0.52 -12.75
N ALA A 29 3.93 0.73 -11.51
CA ALA A 29 4.67 1.94 -11.14
C ALA A 29 6.05 1.98 -11.81
N GLU A 30 6.78 0.86 -11.83
CA GLU A 30 8.07 0.74 -12.53
C GLU A 30 7.93 0.96 -14.04
N ASP A 31 6.93 0.36 -14.67
CA ASP A 31 6.64 0.52 -16.09
C ASP A 31 6.36 2.00 -16.44
N ILE A 32 5.54 2.68 -15.64
CA ILE A 32 5.26 4.12 -15.85
C ILE A 32 6.51 4.97 -15.72
N VAL A 33 7.37 4.68 -14.74
CA VAL A 33 8.64 5.40 -14.56
C VAL A 33 9.58 5.15 -15.73
N GLN A 34 9.70 3.90 -16.18
CA GLN A 34 10.53 3.53 -17.35
C GLN A 34 10.02 4.18 -18.63
N ASP A 35 8.75 4.14 -18.88
CA ASP A 35 8.09 4.81 -20.01
C ASP A 35 8.30 6.34 -19.98
N THR A 36 8.30 6.93 -18.76
CA THR A 36 8.58 8.35 -18.60
C THR A 36 10.03 8.67 -18.91
N PHE A 37 10.97 7.79 -18.52
CA PHE A 37 12.38 7.92 -18.90
C PHE A 37 12.59 7.89 -20.40
N LEU A 38 12.00 6.91 -21.09
CA LEU A 38 12.12 6.80 -22.56
C LEU A 38 11.61 8.08 -23.23
N LYS A 39 10.44 8.56 -22.81
CA LYS A 39 9.86 9.79 -23.36
C LYS A 39 10.71 11.03 -23.05
N TRP A 40 11.26 11.12 -21.84
CA TRP A 40 12.19 12.17 -21.44
C TRP A 40 13.42 12.23 -22.33
N MET A 41 13.99 11.07 -22.74
CA MET A 41 15.16 11.02 -23.61
C MET A 41 14.90 11.57 -25.02
N GLU A 42 13.66 11.50 -25.53
CA GLU A 42 13.27 12.01 -26.84
C GLU A 42 13.15 13.54 -26.90
N ILE A 43 12.93 14.22 -25.76
CA ILE A 43 12.63 15.64 -25.73
C ILE A 43 13.91 16.47 -25.80
N PRO A 44 14.01 17.55 -26.60
CA PRO A 44 15.15 18.43 -26.62
C PRO A 44 15.42 19.06 -25.23
N SER A 45 16.70 19.13 -24.80
CA SER A 45 17.08 19.55 -23.45
C SER A 45 16.74 21.01 -23.13
N ASP A 46 16.66 21.84 -24.15
CA ASP A 46 16.36 23.28 -24.10
C ASP A 46 14.86 23.60 -24.10
N ALA A 47 14.02 22.58 -24.36
CA ALA A 47 12.57 22.76 -24.41
C ALA A 47 11.89 22.83 -23.02
N ILE A 48 12.63 22.51 -21.92
CA ILE A 48 12.02 22.36 -20.60
C ILE A 48 12.72 23.26 -19.57
N LEU A 49 11.99 24.23 -19.05
CA LEU A 49 12.47 25.16 -18.04
C LEU A 49 12.49 24.55 -16.62
N HIS A 50 11.51 23.71 -16.30
CA HIS A 50 11.31 23.13 -14.97
C HIS A 50 11.22 21.60 -15.04
N THR A 51 12.36 20.93 -15.04
CA THR A 51 12.48 19.48 -15.22
C THR A 51 11.64 18.67 -14.22
N LYS A 52 11.75 19.00 -12.92
CA LYS A 52 10.97 18.29 -11.87
C LYS A 52 9.47 18.36 -12.14
N ALA A 53 8.93 19.55 -12.37
CA ALA A 53 7.49 19.74 -12.61
C ALA A 53 7.02 18.99 -13.87
N TYR A 54 7.86 19.01 -14.92
CA TYR A 54 7.58 18.31 -16.17
C TYR A 54 7.52 16.79 -16.00
N LEU A 55 8.51 16.18 -15.32
CA LEU A 55 8.55 14.74 -15.06
C LEU A 55 7.38 14.30 -14.16
N VAL A 56 7.07 15.10 -13.13
CA VAL A 56 5.92 14.86 -12.24
C VAL A 56 4.61 14.91 -13.02
N LYS A 57 4.42 15.91 -13.89
CA LYS A 57 3.25 15.99 -14.77
C LYS A 57 3.12 14.75 -15.66
N MET A 58 4.22 14.29 -16.25
CA MET A 58 4.23 13.10 -17.11
C MET A 58 3.80 11.84 -16.36
N VAL A 59 4.43 11.56 -15.21
CA VAL A 59 4.09 10.39 -14.38
C VAL A 59 2.66 10.46 -13.90
N THR A 60 2.22 11.61 -13.37
CA THR A 60 0.85 11.80 -12.88
C THR A 60 -0.18 11.53 -13.96
N ASN A 61 0.01 12.08 -15.17
CA ASN A 61 -0.93 11.87 -16.29
C ASN A 61 -0.95 10.39 -16.74
N LYS A 62 0.21 9.72 -16.80
CA LYS A 62 0.28 8.30 -17.11
C LYS A 62 -0.43 7.46 -16.04
N CYS A 63 -0.26 7.75 -14.76
CA CYS A 63 -0.98 7.08 -13.68
C CYS A 63 -2.50 7.27 -13.76
N ILE A 64 -2.97 8.49 -14.02
CA ILE A 64 -4.40 8.77 -14.22
C ILE A 64 -4.96 7.97 -15.39
N ASN A 65 -4.27 7.94 -16.53
CA ASN A 65 -4.69 7.18 -17.71
C ASN A 65 -4.71 5.68 -17.41
N TYR A 66 -3.70 5.16 -16.73
CA TYR A 66 -3.65 3.76 -16.30
C TYR A 66 -4.84 3.41 -15.41
N LEU A 67 -5.14 4.21 -14.39
CA LEU A 67 -6.28 3.98 -13.49
C LEU A 67 -7.63 4.03 -14.22
N ASN A 68 -7.79 4.93 -15.17
CA ASN A 68 -9.00 5.01 -15.99
C ASN A 68 -9.17 3.76 -16.88
N SER A 69 -8.08 3.23 -17.45
CA SER A 69 -8.10 2.03 -18.28
C SER A 69 -8.18 0.73 -17.48
N SER A 70 -7.55 0.67 -16.30
CA SER A 70 -7.52 -0.52 -15.44
C SER A 70 -8.75 -0.67 -14.55
N ARG A 71 -9.65 0.34 -14.52
CA ARG A 71 -10.90 0.28 -13.76
C ARG A 71 -11.72 -0.96 -14.10
N VAL A 72 -11.86 -1.27 -15.38
CA VAL A 72 -12.57 -2.48 -15.85
C VAL A 72 -11.93 -3.75 -15.32
N LYS A 73 -10.58 -3.85 -15.35
CA LYS A 73 -9.86 -5.01 -14.82
C LYS A 73 -10.03 -5.18 -13.31
N ARG A 74 -10.14 -4.07 -12.55
CA ARG A 74 -10.40 -4.10 -11.10
C ARG A 74 -11.85 -4.47 -10.79
N GLU A 75 -12.81 -4.10 -11.61
CA GLU A 75 -14.21 -4.51 -11.50
C GLU A 75 -14.38 -6.03 -11.75
N GLU A 76 -13.52 -6.63 -12.56
CA GLU A 76 -13.46 -8.08 -12.80
C GLU A 76 -12.63 -8.86 -11.77
N TYR A 77 -11.93 -8.17 -10.85
CA TYR A 77 -11.07 -8.80 -9.85
C TYR A 77 -11.90 -9.60 -8.85
N VAL A 78 -11.53 -10.86 -8.66
CA VAL A 78 -12.28 -11.76 -7.78
C VAL A 78 -11.88 -11.52 -6.33
N GLY A 79 -12.82 -11.01 -5.53
CA GLY A 79 -12.62 -10.71 -4.12
C GLY A 79 -12.19 -9.27 -3.87
N LEU A 80 -11.60 -9.02 -2.70
CA LEU A 80 -11.08 -7.69 -2.35
C LEU A 80 -9.71 -7.48 -2.98
N TRP A 81 -9.54 -6.35 -3.62
CA TRP A 81 -8.24 -5.92 -4.08
C TRP A 81 -7.55 -5.11 -2.97
N LEU A 82 -6.36 -5.53 -2.57
CA LEU A 82 -5.46 -4.75 -1.72
C LEU A 82 -4.23 -4.31 -2.52
N PRO A 83 -3.64 -3.14 -2.21
CA PRO A 83 -2.37 -2.73 -2.82
C PRO A 83 -1.28 -3.80 -2.66
N GLU A 84 -0.40 -3.89 -3.63
CA GLU A 84 0.79 -4.72 -3.53
C GLU A 84 1.71 -4.17 -2.44
N PRO A 85 2.13 -4.99 -1.46
CA PRO A 85 2.95 -4.48 -0.38
C PRO A 85 4.37 -4.19 -0.85
N LEU A 86 4.83 -2.97 -0.57
CA LEU A 86 6.19 -2.56 -0.84
C LEU A 86 7.08 -2.94 0.35
N GLN A 87 8.07 -3.79 0.12
CA GLN A 87 9.04 -4.16 1.16
C GLN A 87 9.97 -2.97 1.43
N ASP A 88 9.96 -2.49 2.66
CA ASP A 88 10.85 -1.43 3.11
C ASP A 88 12.10 -2.02 3.74
N TYR A 89 13.17 -1.23 3.74
CA TYR A 89 14.34 -1.53 4.55
C TYR A 89 14.01 -1.29 6.03
N ASP A 90 14.47 -2.19 6.89
CA ASP A 90 14.41 -2.03 8.35
C ASP A 90 15.11 -0.72 8.75
N PRO A 91 14.40 0.28 9.29
CA PRO A 91 14.99 1.55 9.69
C PRO A 91 16.06 1.41 10.78
N ASN A 92 16.10 0.25 11.48
CA ASN A 92 17.12 -0.06 12.50
C ASN A 92 18.42 -0.64 11.90
N LYS A 93 18.42 -0.99 10.61
CA LYS A 93 19.66 -1.44 9.93
C LYS A 93 20.40 -0.24 9.34
N THR A 94 21.41 0.17 10.06
CA THR A 94 22.42 1.20 9.68
C THR A 94 23.03 0.81 8.33
N HIS A 95 22.75 1.51 7.26
CA HIS A 95 23.47 1.69 5.99
C HIS A 95 22.57 1.70 4.73
N ALA A 96 21.43 2.33 4.77
CA ALA A 96 20.80 2.73 3.52
C ALA A 96 20.26 4.16 3.65
N LYS A 97 21.06 5.15 3.24
CA LYS A 97 20.54 6.39 2.67
C LYS A 97 19.92 6.06 1.30
N ILE A 98 18.91 5.22 1.29
CA ILE A 98 17.94 5.22 0.21
C ILE A 98 16.99 6.31 0.63
N GLU A 99 16.94 7.38 -0.17
CA GLU A 99 15.97 8.45 -0.06
C GLU A 99 14.63 7.82 0.29
N THR A 100 14.10 8.23 1.43
CA THR A 100 12.91 7.66 2.04
C THR A 100 11.79 7.76 1.02
N TYR A 101 11.47 6.67 0.34
CA TYR A 101 10.25 6.60 -0.43
C TYR A 101 9.11 6.88 0.55
N HIS A 102 8.32 7.90 0.29
CA HIS A 102 7.09 8.12 1.04
C HIS A 102 6.09 7.04 0.64
N SER A 103 6.32 5.79 1.07
CA SER A 103 5.34 4.75 0.90
C SER A 103 4.23 4.95 1.93
N LEU A 104 3.00 5.05 1.45
CA LEU A 104 1.84 5.15 2.32
C LEU A 104 1.50 3.77 2.89
N SER A 105 0.96 3.76 4.11
CA SER A 105 0.46 2.52 4.72
C SER A 105 -0.60 1.85 3.82
N ILE A 106 -0.67 0.52 3.88
CA ILE A 106 -1.70 -0.25 3.13
C ILE A 106 -3.11 0.29 3.41
N GLY A 107 -3.40 0.64 4.67
CA GLY A 107 -4.70 1.21 5.02
C GLY A 107 -5.01 2.53 4.31
N LEU A 108 -4.02 3.43 4.21
CA LEU A 108 -4.21 4.68 3.49
C LEU A 108 -4.34 4.44 1.97
N LEU A 109 -3.53 3.54 1.39
CA LEU A 109 -3.67 3.18 -0.02
C LEU A 109 -5.06 2.59 -0.33
N VAL A 110 -5.59 1.72 0.54
CA VAL A 110 -6.97 1.20 0.43
C VAL A 110 -8.00 2.33 0.54
N LEU A 111 -7.78 3.29 1.44
CA LEU A 111 -8.69 4.43 1.57
C LEU A 111 -8.71 5.30 0.30
N LEU A 112 -7.55 5.49 -0.33
CA LEU A 112 -7.44 6.26 -1.56
C LEU A 112 -8.20 5.65 -2.75
N GLU A 113 -8.58 4.35 -2.70
CA GLU A 113 -9.43 3.73 -3.73
C GLU A 113 -10.85 4.35 -3.80
N LYS A 114 -11.28 5.08 -2.76
CA LYS A 114 -12.54 5.84 -2.77
C LYS A 114 -12.51 7.07 -3.66
N LEU A 115 -11.33 7.52 -4.08
CA LEU A 115 -11.12 8.72 -4.87
C LEU A 115 -11.12 8.41 -6.36
N THR A 116 -11.62 9.34 -7.15
CA THR A 116 -11.35 9.32 -8.60
C THR A 116 -9.86 9.48 -8.86
N PRO A 117 -9.32 8.99 -10.00
CA PRO A 117 -7.90 9.12 -10.31
C PRO A 117 -7.36 10.55 -10.18
N GLN A 118 -8.16 11.55 -10.58
CA GLN A 118 -7.77 12.95 -10.48
C GLN A 118 -7.80 13.48 -9.04
N GLU A 119 -8.80 13.13 -8.25
CA GLU A 119 -8.87 13.48 -6.82
C GLU A 119 -7.70 12.86 -6.07
N ARG A 120 -7.37 11.59 -6.35
CA ARG A 120 -6.23 10.88 -5.76
C ARG A 120 -4.92 11.59 -6.09
N ALA A 121 -4.69 11.95 -7.35
CA ALA A 121 -3.48 12.63 -7.79
C ALA A 121 -3.30 13.99 -7.09
N ILE A 122 -4.33 14.82 -7.06
CA ILE A 122 -4.29 16.13 -6.41
C ILE A 122 -4.10 15.98 -4.89
N PHE A 123 -4.78 15.00 -4.27
CA PHE A 123 -4.62 14.72 -2.83
C PHE A 123 -3.18 14.33 -2.50
N LEU A 124 -2.61 13.37 -3.23
CA LEU A 124 -1.24 12.90 -3.00
C LEU A 124 -0.22 14.01 -3.19
N LEU A 125 -0.30 14.73 -4.32
CA LEU A 125 0.64 15.82 -4.59
C LEU A 125 0.56 16.92 -3.53
N LYS A 126 -0.65 17.27 -3.07
CA LYS A 126 -0.85 18.32 -2.06
C LYS A 126 -0.46 17.90 -0.66
N GLU A 127 -0.98 16.75 -0.20
CA GLU A 127 -0.90 16.34 1.21
C GLU A 127 0.40 15.59 1.52
N ILE A 128 0.87 14.76 0.59
CA ILE A 128 2.03 13.88 0.81
C ILE A 128 3.32 14.50 0.23
N PHE A 129 3.25 15.03 -0.97
CA PHE A 129 4.42 15.58 -1.66
C PHE A 129 4.58 17.11 -1.50
N ALA A 130 3.67 17.74 -0.72
CA ALA A 130 3.71 19.16 -0.32
C ALA A 130 3.73 20.18 -1.49
N TYR A 131 3.19 19.81 -2.67
CA TYR A 131 3.03 20.76 -3.78
C TYR A 131 2.03 21.86 -3.42
N ASP A 132 2.31 23.08 -3.87
CA ASP A 132 1.36 24.18 -3.69
C ASP A 132 0.29 24.20 -4.80
N TYR A 133 -0.72 25.09 -4.67
CA TYR A 133 -1.80 25.15 -5.65
C TYR A 133 -1.40 25.76 -6.99
N VAL A 134 -0.31 26.53 -7.05
CA VAL A 134 0.21 27.07 -8.31
C VAL A 134 0.88 25.94 -9.09
N GLU A 135 1.72 25.16 -8.44
CA GLU A 135 2.35 23.98 -9.02
C GLU A 135 1.30 22.95 -9.50
N LEU A 136 0.25 22.71 -8.68
CA LEU A 136 -0.85 21.83 -9.08
C LEU A 136 -1.60 22.36 -10.29
N ALA A 137 -1.84 23.66 -10.38
CA ALA A 137 -2.48 24.29 -11.53
C ALA A 137 -1.69 24.04 -12.83
N GLU A 138 -0.35 24.14 -12.76
CA GLU A 138 0.54 23.84 -13.89
C GLU A 138 0.57 22.35 -14.27
N ILE A 139 0.61 21.45 -13.26
CA ILE A 139 0.64 20.00 -13.48
C ILE A 139 -0.66 19.53 -14.16
N PHE A 140 -1.81 20.04 -13.72
CA PHE A 140 -3.13 19.57 -14.19
C PHE A 140 -3.76 20.42 -15.28
N ASP A 141 -3.11 21.49 -15.76
CA ASP A 141 -3.63 22.48 -16.71
C ASP A 141 -5.01 23.02 -16.25
N LYS A 142 -5.10 23.44 -14.96
CA LYS A 142 -6.30 23.94 -14.31
C LYS A 142 -6.03 25.25 -13.59
N SER A 143 -7.10 25.93 -13.18
CA SER A 143 -6.94 27.07 -12.25
C SER A 143 -6.63 26.57 -10.84
N THR A 144 -5.95 27.42 -10.05
CA THR A 144 -5.67 27.15 -8.63
C THR A 144 -6.96 26.91 -7.84
N ASP A 145 -8.04 27.62 -8.17
CA ASP A 145 -9.34 27.47 -7.50
C ASP A 145 -10.00 26.11 -7.84
N ASN A 146 -9.86 25.64 -9.06
CA ASN A 146 -10.32 24.32 -9.44
C ASN A 146 -9.54 23.22 -8.69
N CYS A 147 -8.20 23.36 -8.57
CA CYS A 147 -7.39 22.44 -7.77
C CYS A 147 -7.80 22.43 -6.30
N ARG A 148 -8.12 23.59 -5.69
CA ARG A 148 -8.63 23.69 -4.32
C ARG A 148 -9.97 22.97 -4.17
N GLN A 149 -10.88 23.13 -5.12
CA GLN A 149 -12.19 22.46 -5.09
C GLN A 149 -12.06 20.93 -5.20
N ILE A 150 -11.19 20.44 -6.09
CA ILE A 150 -10.96 19.00 -6.24
C ILE A 150 -10.32 18.43 -4.96
N PHE A 151 -9.32 19.12 -4.40
CA PHE A 151 -8.69 18.72 -3.14
C PHE A 151 -9.70 18.68 -1.97
N ARG A 152 -10.58 19.69 -1.86
CA ARG A 152 -11.64 19.70 -0.85
C ARG A 152 -12.56 18.51 -1.00
N ARG A 153 -13.03 18.21 -2.23
CA ARG A 153 -13.86 17.03 -2.49
C ARG A 153 -13.14 15.73 -2.14
N ALA A 154 -11.87 15.62 -2.48
CA ALA A 154 -11.06 14.47 -2.09
C ALA A 154 -11.06 14.28 -0.57
N LYS A 155 -10.83 15.36 0.21
CA LYS A 155 -10.89 15.29 1.68
C LYS A 155 -12.28 14.94 2.22
N GLU A 156 -13.34 15.45 1.61
CA GLU A 156 -14.72 15.11 1.97
C GLU A 156 -15.00 13.62 1.71
N ASN A 157 -14.58 13.07 0.57
CA ASN A 157 -14.74 11.66 0.20
C ASN A 157 -13.95 10.70 1.11
N LEU A 158 -12.76 11.12 1.57
CA LEU A 158 -11.96 10.35 2.52
C LEU A 158 -12.52 10.43 3.95
N GLY A 159 -13.23 11.52 4.26
CA GLY A 159 -13.83 11.74 5.58
C GLY A 159 -12.78 11.87 6.69
N LYS A 160 -13.20 11.54 7.94
CA LYS A 160 -12.32 11.60 9.12
C LYS A 160 -11.23 10.52 9.12
N ASP A 161 -11.37 9.53 8.24
CA ASP A 161 -10.45 8.39 8.17
C ASP A 161 -9.04 8.79 7.71
N ALA A 162 -8.91 9.82 6.86
CA ALA A 162 -7.61 10.29 6.37
C ALA A 162 -6.64 10.74 7.47
N ARG A 163 -7.13 11.24 8.60
CA ARG A 163 -6.30 11.72 9.72
C ARG A 163 -5.72 10.61 10.60
N ARG A 164 -6.15 9.36 10.41
CA ARG A 164 -5.83 8.21 11.27
C ARG A 164 -4.53 7.51 10.90
N PHE A 165 -3.91 7.90 9.80
CA PHE A 165 -2.72 7.23 9.26
C PHE A 165 -1.40 7.84 9.73
N GLU A 166 -1.43 8.82 10.64
CA GLU A 166 -0.25 9.23 11.41
C GLU A 166 -0.02 8.21 12.52
N VAL A 167 0.90 7.26 12.28
CA VAL A 167 1.16 6.15 13.21
C VAL A 167 2.42 6.42 14.00
N ASP A 168 2.33 6.35 15.33
CA ASP A 168 3.50 6.24 16.18
C ASP A 168 4.09 4.82 16.03
N MET A 169 5.29 4.72 15.46
CA MET A 169 5.97 3.45 15.19
C MET A 169 6.13 2.58 16.44
N LYS A 170 6.42 3.19 17.61
CA LYS A 170 6.58 2.45 18.87
C LYS A 170 5.26 1.84 19.35
N VAL A 171 4.17 2.58 19.18
CA VAL A 171 2.82 2.07 19.49
C VAL A 171 2.49 0.91 18.55
N HIS A 172 2.77 1.05 17.26
CA HIS A 172 2.52 0.01 16.27
C HIS A 172 3.32 -1.27 16.55
N GLU A 173 4.63 -1.16 16.81
CA GLU A 173 5.48 -2.31 17.18
C GLU A 173 4.96 -3.02 18.43
N ARG A 174 4.56 -2.26 19.45
CA ARG A 174 3.98 -2.83 20.68
C ARG A 174 2.70 -3.60 20.39
N ILE A 175 1.77 -3.01 19.61
CA ILE A 175 0.51 -3.66 19.24
C ILE A 175 0.78 -4.93 18.44
N LEU A 176 1.70 -4.88 17.47
CA LEU A 176 2.05 -6.04 16.65
C LEU A 176 2.64 -7.18 17.50
N ASN A 177 3.56 -6.86 18.41
CA ASN A 177 4.16 -7.85 19.33
C ASN A 177 3.10 -8.48 20.25
N ASN A 178 2.24 -7.67 20.87
CA ASN A 178 1.16 -8.15 21.72
C ASN A 178 0.18 -9.04 20.95
N PHE A 179 -0.16 -8.66 19.72
CA PHE A 179 -1.03 -9.44 18.83
C PHE A 179 -0.43 -10.82 18.51
N VAL A 180 0.85 -10.86 18.13
CA VAL A 180 1.53 -12.14 17.84
C VAL A 180 1.65 -13.01 19.09
N GLN A 181 1.98 -12.42 20.23
CA GLN A 181 2.10 -13.13 21.49
C GLN A 181 0.75 -13.71 21.93
N ALA A 182 -0.32 -12.93 21.92
CA ALA A 182 -1.66 -13.39 22.28
C ALA A 182 -2.12 -14.57 21.38
N LEU A 183 -1.84 -14.49 20.08
CA LEU A 183 -2.14 -15.59 19.15
C LEU A 183 -1.28 -16.84 19.40
N SER A 184 0.01 -16.68 19.71
CA SER A 184 0.94 -17.80 19.90
C SER A 184 0.68 -18.56 21.20
N GLU A 185 0.28 -17.84 22.23
CA GLU A 185 0.02 -18.38 23.57
C GLU A 185 -1.45 -18.76 23.77
N GLY A 186 -2.32 -18.52 22.77
CA GLY A 186 -3.75 -18.81 22.85
C GLY A 186 -4.50 -17.93 23.86
N ARG A 187 -3.99 -16.74 24.18
CA ARG A 187 -4.59 -15.81 25.15
C ARG A 187 -5.74 -15.03 24.53
N VAL A 188 -6.93 -15.62 24.62
CA VAL A 188 -8.14 -15.09 23.96
C VAL A 188 -8.52 -13.70 24.47
N GLU A 189 -8.47 -13.49 25.81
CA GLU A 189 -8.86 -12.23 26.44
C GLU A 189 -7.92 -11.09 26.02
N ASP A 190 -6.61 -11.31 26.05
CA ASP A 190 -5.62 -10.32 25.62
C ASP A 190 -5.81 -9.93 24.16
N LEU A 191 -6.15 -10.90 23.31
CA LEU A 191 -6.42 -10.59 21.90
C LEU A 191 -7.70 -9.76 21.74
N ILE A 192 -8.77 -10.12 22.47
CA ILE A 192 -10.04 -9.38 22.43
C ILE A 192 -9.83 -7.92 22.84
N ASP A 193 -9.01 -7.65 23.86
CA ASP A 193 -8.70 -6.30 24.32
C ASP A 193 -7.94 -5.47 23.28
N LEU A 194 -7.13 -6.12 22.45
CA LEU A 194 -6.44 -5.46 21.34
C LEU A 194 -7.35 -5.12 20.17
N LEU A 195 -8.53 -5.74 20.04
CA LEU A 195 -9.41 -5.55 18.90
C LEU A 195 -10.48 -4.49 19.19
N LYS A 196 -10.70 -3.57 18.26
CA LYS A 196 -11.85 -2.67 18.31
C LYS A 196 -13.16 -3.42 18.11
N GLU A 197 -14.27 -2.87 18.61
CA GLU A 197 -15.61 -3.42 18.41
C GLU A 197 -15.95 -3.57 16.90
N ASP A 198 -15.60 -2.56 16.13
CA ASP A 198 -15.86 -2.45 14.70
C ASP A 198 -14.68 -2.95 13.82
N ILE A 199 -13.77 -3.75 14.41
CA ILE A 199 -12.61 -4.30 13.70
C ILE A 199 -13.01 -5.01 12.41
N ARG A 200 -12.15 -4.91 11.39
CA ARG A 200 -12.34 -5.59 10.12
C ARG A 200 -11.08 -6.32 9.70
N VAL A 201 -11.26 -7.50 9.12
CA VAL A 201 -10.21 -8.23 8.41
C VAL A 201 -10.51 -8.18 6.92
N LEU A 202 -9.57 -7.65 6.16
CA LEU A 202 -9.63 -7.57 4.70
C LEU A 202 -8.56 -8.49 4.12
N THR A 203 -8.96 -9.39 3.23
CA THR A 203 -8.03 -10.37 2.64
C THR A 203 -8.03 -10.29 1.13
N ASP A 204 -6.85 -10.31 0.52
CA ASP A 204 -6.67 -10.37 -0.92
C ASP A 204 -5.92 -11.65 -1.31
N GLY A 205 -6.58 -12.54 -2.03
CA GLY A 205 -6.01 -13.77 -2.58
C GLY A 205 -5.94 -13.78 -4.10
N GLY A 206 -6.32 -12.69 -4.76
CA GLY A 206 -6.34 -12.61 -6.23
C GLY A 206 -7.31 -13.58 -6.89
N GLY A 207 -8.36 -14.01 -6.19
CA GLY A 207 -9.25 -15.07 -6.67
C GLY A 207 -8.59 -16.44 -6.78
N LYS A 208 -7.33 -16.57 -6.37
CA LYS A 208 -6.57 -17.82 -6.45
C LYS A 208 -6.94 -18.74 -5.31
N ILE A 209 -7.01 -20.03 -5.63
CA ILE A 209 -7.23 -21.10 -4.67
C ILE A 209 -5.86 -21.71 -4.38
N PHE A 210 -5.40 -21.58 -3.16
CA PHE A 210 -4.22 -22.31 -2.69
C PHE A 210 -4.64 -23.72 -2.33
N THR A 211 -3.96 -24.74 -2.87
CA THR A 211 -4.14 -26.10 -2.44
C THR A 211 -2.95 -26.49 -1.57
N VAL A 212 -3.19 -26.62 -0.27
CA VAL A 212 -2.18 -27.06 0.68
C VAL A 212 -2.69 -28.38 1.28
N ASN A 213 -1.90 -29.45 1.17
CA ASN A 213 -2.26 -30.79 1.67
C ASN A 213 -3.67 -31.26 1.22
N GLY A 214 -4.06 -30.92 -0.02
CA GLY A 214 -5.37 -31.31 -0.57
C GLY A 214 -6.54 -30.42 -0.12
N GLN A 215 -6.31 -29.45 0.78
CA GLN A 215 -7.32 -28.46 1.18
C GLN A 215 -7.25 -27.20 0.30
N ARG A 216 -8.41 -26.78 -0.17
CA ARG A 216 -8.57 -25.54 -0.93
C ARG A 216 -8.67 -24.37 0.04
N LEU A 217 -7.73 -23.45 -0.03
CA LEU A 217 -7.69 -22.25 0.78
C LEU A 217 -7.91 -21.05 -0.13
N THR A 218 -8.90 -20.22 0.20
CA THR A 218 -9.18 -18.97 -0.50
C THR A 218 -9.17 -17.81 0.48
N ALA A 219 -8.79 -16.63 -0.01
CA ALA A 219 -9.05 -15.39 0.72
C ALA A 219 -10.57 -15.19 0.86
N PHE A 220 -10.98 -14.51 1.93
CA PHE A 220 -12.39 -14.21 2.11
C PHE A 220 -12.83 -13.16 1.09
N PRO A 221 -13.90 -13.40 0.30
CA PRO A 221 -14.33 -12.48 -0.74
C PRO A 221 -14.94 -11.19 -0.19
N LYS A 222 -15.29 -11.18 1.10
CA LYS A 222 -15.85 -10.03 1.83
C LYS A 222 -15.12 -9.83 3.15
N PRO A 223 -15.02 -8.58 3.65
CA PRO A 223 -14.44 -8.33 4.96
C PRO A 223 -15.16 -9.13 6.07
N ILE A 224 -14.38 -9.69 6.98
CA ILE A 224 -14.91 -10.19 8.25
C ILE A 224 -14.97 -9.00 9.20
N SER A 225 -16.11 -8.72 9.79
CA SER A 225 -16.32 -7.55 10.63
C SER A 225 -16.86 -7.93 12.01
N GLY A 226 -16.48 -7.13 12.99
CA GLY A 226 -16.89 -7.29 14.38
C GLY A 226 -15.94 -8.16 15.18
N ARG A 227 -15.71 -7.76 16.43
CA ARG A 227 -14.74 -8.35 17.36
C ARG A 227 -14.94 -9.86 17.52
N ASP A 228 -16.16 -10.31 17.73
CA ASP A 228 -16.47 -11.73 17.96
C ASP A 228 -16.15 -12.59 16.72
N ASN A 229 -16.54 -12.13 15.54
CA ASN A 229 -16.28 -12.86 14.30
C ASN A 229 -14.79 -12.94 14.01
N VAL A 230 -14.08 -11.83 14.21
CA VAL A 230 -12.62 -11.75 13.99
C VAL A 230 -11.90 -12.64 15.01
N SER A 231 -12.24 -12.58 16.29
CA SER A 231 -11.66 -13.45 17.32
C SER A 231 -11.88 -14.92 16.99
N LYS A 232 -13.11 -15.29 16.63
CA LYS A 232 -13.43 -16.67 16.22
C LYS A 232 -12.59 -17.13 15.02
N MET A 233 -12.43 -16.26 14.03
CA MET A 233 -11.56 -16.56 12.88
C MET A 233 -10.11 -16.78 13.32
N LEU A 234 -9.54 -15.88 14.12
CA LEU A 234 -8.15 -15.92 14.54
C LEU A 234 -7.83 -17.17 15.37
N PHE A 235 -8.76 -17.63 16.24
CA PHE A 235 -8.52 -18.81 17.08
C PHE A 235 -8.99 -20.13 16.46
N THR A 236 -9.84 -20.10 15.43
CA THR A 236 -10.38 -21.33 14.85
C THR A 236 -9.83 -21.62 13.46
N ILE A 237 -9.78 -20.61 12.60
CA ILE A 237 -9.40 -20.78 11.19
C ILE A 237 -7.90 -20.67 11.01
N VAL A 238 -7.29 -19.65 11.60
CA VAL A 238 -5.84 -19.38 11.45
C VAL A 238 -4.98 -20.53 11.95
N PRO A 239 -5.20 -21.16 13.13
CA PRO A 239 -4.40 -22.31 13.56
C PRO A 239 -4.53 -23.52 12.61
N LYS A 240 -5.72 -23.82 12.12
CA LYS A 240 -5.94 -24.91 11.15
C LYS A 240 -5.21 -24.66 9.84
N PHE A 241 -5.22 -23.39 9.38
CA PHE A 241 -4.48 -22.98 8.20
C PHE A 241 -2.98 -23.17 8.41
N GLN A 242 -2.43 -22.71 9.54
CA GLN A 242 -1.02 -22.85 9.86
C GLN A 242 -0.57 -24.31 9.95
N GLN A 243 -1.38 -25.18 10.58
CA GLN A 243 -1.12 -26.62 10.67
C GLN A 243 -1.16 -27.32 9.31
N SER A 244 -1.86 -26.77 8.33
CA SER A 244 -1.93 -27.33 6.98
C SER A 244 -0.73 -26.97 6.09
N LEU A 245 0.09 -25.99 6.51
CA LEU A 245 1.26 -25.53 5.78
C LEU A 245 2.50 -26.33 6.19
N PRO A 246 3.20 -27.00 5.27
CA PRO A 246 4.48 -27.60 5.56
C PRO A 246 5.50 -26.52 5.91
N ASP A 247 6.39 -26.82 6.87
CA ASP A 247 7.49 -25.93 7.29
C ASP A 247 7.04 -24.49 7.54
N PHE A 248 5.88 -24.34 8.23
CA PHE A 248 5.32 -23.04 8.55
C PHE A 248 6.24 -22.25 9.49
N HIS A 249 6.61 -21.05 9.07
CA HIS A 249 7.31 -20.10 9.93
C HIS A 249 6.90 -18.65 9.66
N ARG A 250 7.29 -17.74 10.55
CA ARG A 250 6.98 -16.31 10.48
C ARG A 250 8.26 -15.49 10.56
N LYS A 251 8.24 -14.36 9.89
CA LYS A 251 9.31 -13.35 9.96
C LYS A 251 8.68 -11.98 10.17
N PHE A 252 9.21 -11.22 11.11
CA PHE A 252 8.89 -9.80 11.19
C PHE A 252 9.60 -9.06 10.06
N THR A 253 8.89 -8.15 9.44
CA THR A 253 9.38 -7.33 8.32
C THR A 253 8.77 -5.94 8.39
N PHE A 254 9.24 -5.07 7.53
CA PHE A 254 8.62 -3.78 7.28
C PHE A 254 8.01 -3.78 5.88
N ALA A 255 6.78 -3.33 5.80
CA ALA A 255 6.09 -3.16 4.53
C ALA A 255 5.28 -1.86 4.58
N ASN A 256 5.41 -1.03 3.56
CA ASN A 256 4.73 0.27 3.49
C ASN A 256 4.97 1.15 4.73
N GLY A 257 6.21 1.23 5.17
CA GLY A 257 6.65 2.02 6.33
C GLY A 257 6.22 1.49 7.68
N LEU A 258 5.55 0.32 7.76
CA LEU A 258 5.00 -0.22 9.00
C LEU A 258 5.50 -1.63 9.30
N PRO A 259 5.69 -1.96 10.60
CA PRO A 259 5.94 -3.34 11.02
C PRO A 259 4.84 -4.28 10.57
N SER A 260 5.22 -5.42 10.03
CA SER A 260 4.31 -6.41 9.44
C SER A 260 4.79 -7.83 9.71
N ILE A 261 3.91 -8.81 9.55
CA ILE A 261 4.23 -10.23 9.74
C ILE A 261 4.15 -10.90 8.37
N LEU A 262 5.28 -11.42 7.92
CA LEU A 262 5.36 -12.26 6.74
C LEU A 262 5.36 -13.73 7.14
N THR A 263 4.47 -14.53 6.55
CA THR A 263 4.35 -15.96 6.82
C THR A 263 4.82 -16.76 5.62
N TYR A 264 5.47 -17.87 5.89
CA TYR A 264 6.05 -18.76 4.89
C TYR A 264 5.56 -20.20 5.05
N SER A 265 5.61 -20.94 3.94
CA SER A 265 5.60 -22.38 3.89
C SER A 265 6.85 -22.83 3.13
N GLY A 266 7.82 -23.41 3.82
CA GLY A 266 9.17 -23.53 3.30
C GLY A 266 9.73 -22.15 2.91
N ASP A 267 10.31 -22.01 1.72
CA ASP A 267 10.85 -20.74 1.20
C ASP A 267 9.81 -19.84 0.50
N SER A 268 8.56 -20.29 0.44
CA SER A 268 7.51 -19.57 -0.28
C SER A 268 6.72 -18.65 0.63
N PRO A 269 6.62 -17.34 0.34
CA PRO A 269 5.75 -16.44 1.08
C PRO A 269 4.29 -16.80 0.83
N VAL A 270 3.51 -16.91 1.91
CA VAL A 270 2.09 -17.30 1.87
C VAL A 270 1.18 -16.14 2.17
N SER A 271 1.54 -15.32 3.14
CA SER A 271 0.78 -14.10 3.44
C SER A 271 1.63 -13.04 4.11
N LEU A 272 1.29 -11.79 3.85
CA LEU A 272 1.74 -10.62 4.60
C LEU A 272 0.56 -10.07 5.39
N ILE A 273 0.76 -9.87 6.68
CA ILE A 273 -0.25 -9.35 7.61
C ILE A 273 0.22 -7.97 8.08
N SER A 274 -0.57 -6.96 7.78
CA SER A 274 -0.37 -5.58 8.24
C SER A 274 -1.53 -5.16 9.14
N LEU A 275 -1.21 -4.49 10.25
CA LEU A 275 -2.19 -4.00 11.20
C LEU A 275 -2.41 -2.50 11.01
N GLU A 276 -3.64 -2.05 11.18
CA GLU A 276 -3.97 -0.63 11.26
C GLU A 276 -4.40 -0.31 12.69
N PRO A 277 -3.53 0.35 13.48
CA PRO A 277 -3.87 0.74 14.84
C PRO A 277 -4.81 1.97 14.86
N ASP A 278 -5.57 2.08 15.95
CA ASP A 278 -6.33 3.27 16.30
C ASP A 278 -6.25 3.43 17.83
N GLY A 279 -5.35 4.29 18.29
CA GLY A 279 -4.88 4.32 19.67
C GLY A 279 -4.13 3.04 20.02
N ASP A 280 -4.51 2.40 21.12
CA ASP A 280 -3.89 1.15 21.60
C ASP A 280 -4.59 -0.12 21.07
N GLN A 281 -5.56 0.03 20.17
CA GLN A 281 -6.32 -1.09 19.60
C GLN A 281 -6.11 -1.21 18.09
N ILE A 282 -6.46 -2.38 17.53
CA ILE A 282 -6.41 -2.69 16.11
C ILE A 282 -7.80 -2.43 15.51
N ARG A 283 -7.86 -1.56 14.50
CA ARG A 283 -9.07 -1.27 13.73
C ARG A 283 -9.23 -2.16 12.51
N ASN A 284 -8.15 -2.35 11.77
CA ASN A 284 -8.16 -3.21 10.58
C ASN A 284 -6.94 -4.15 10.57
N ILE A 285 -7.16 -5.34 10.03
CA ILE A 285 -6.12 -6.31 9.68
C ILE A 285 -6.19 -6.50 8.17
N TYR A 286 -5.09 -6.22 7.48
CA TYR A 286 -4.94 -6.47 6.05
C TYR A 286 -4.11 -7.73 5.85
N VAL A 287 -4.64 -8.67 5.09
CA VAL A 287 -3.96 -9.94 4.79
C VAL A 287 -3.80 -10.05 3.29
N GLN A 288 -2.59 -9.79 2.82
CA GLN A 288 -2.21 -10.02 1.44
C GLN A 288 -1.75 -11.46 1.28
N SER A 289 -2.49 -12.24 0.49
CA SER A 289 -2.17 -13.66 0.20
C SER A 289 -2.16 -13.97 -1.30
N ASN A 290 -2.24 -12.94 -2.15
CA ASN A 290 -2.07 -13.12 -3.59
C ASN A 290 -0.59 -13.37 -3.91
N PRO A 291 -0.23 -14.56 -4.47
CA PRO A 291 1.17 -14.90 -4.76
C PRO A 291 1.86 -13.94 -5.72
N ASP A 292 1.10 -13.34 -6.65
CA ASP A 292 1.67 -12.40 -7.62
C ASP A 292 2.14 -11.11 -6.93
N LYS A 293 1.44 -10.72 -5.84
CA LYS A 293 1.76 -9.54 -5.04
C LYS A 293 2.78 -9.80 -3.93
N LEU A 294 3.13 -11.07 -3.69
CA LEU A 294 4.14 -11.47 -2.71
C LEU A 294 5.48 -11.88 -3.34
N LYS A 295 5.61 -11.79 -4.67
CA LYS A 295 6.80 -12.24 -5.41
C LYS A 295 8.09 -11.54 -4.99
N HIS A 296 8.00 -10.29 -4.51
CA HIS A 296 9.14 -9.49 -4.05
C HIS A 296 9.64 -9.88 -2.64
N PHE A 297 8.89 -10.72 -1.91
CA PHE A 297 9.24 -11.21 -0.58
C PHE A 297 9.89 -12.61 -0.60
N LYS A 298 10.24 -13.12 -1.77
CA LYS A 298 11.01 -14.38 -1.87
C LYS A 298 12.41 -14.17 -1.29
N ASN A 299 12.84 -15.13 -0.46
CA ASN A 299 14.20 -15.15 0.09
C ASN A 299 15.23 -15.33 -1.00
#